data_0c0f60f18407c229c6cd1949c36c0a39
#
_entry.id   0c0f60f18407c229c6cd1949c36c0a39
#
_cell.length_a   1.000
_cell.length_b   1.000
_cell.length_c   1.000
_cell.angle_alpha   90.00
_cell.angle_beta   90.00
_cell.angle_gamma   90.00
#
_symmetry.space_group_name_H-M   'P 1'
#
loop_
_entity.id
_entity.type
_entity.pdbx_description
1 polymer ?
#
loop_
_entity_poly.entity_id
_entity_poly.type
_entity_poly.pdbx_seq_one_letter_code
_entity_poly.pdbx_strand_id
1 'polypeptide(L)'
;MIISVHARQIFDSRGNPTVEVDVVTENGVLGRAAVPSGASTGEHEAVELRDGGKDYMGKGVLTAVKNVNEIIAEELLGLSVFEQNLIDDTMIQLDGTPNKSKLGANAILGVSLAVAKAAANELEIPLYRYVGGVSANTLPVPMMNIINGGSHSDAPIAFQEFMIMPVKAKNFTEAIKMGSEIFHNLKSLIHDRGLSTAVGDEGGFAPTFDGTEDAIETVLKAIENAGYKPGDEVMLALDCAAAEFFVDGKYDYTKFEGDKGVIRTSEEQADYLAELSAKYPIISIEDGMDENDWDGWKYLTEKIGDKVQLVGDDLFVTNVERLSRGIKNDIANSILIKVNQIGTLTETIAAVNMAHNAGYTSVMSHRSGETEDNTIADLAVALNTGQIKTGSASRSDRMAKYNQLLRIEEELGSVAYYPQNNAFKI
;
A
#
# COMPACT_ATOMS: atom_id res chain seq x y z
N MET A 1 31.64 -2.39 -5.11
CA MET A 1 31.38 -1.39 -6.18
C MET A 1 30.36 -1.95 -7.16
N ILE A 2 29.50 -1.10 -7.74
CA ILE A 2 28.56 -1.47 -8.81
C ILE A 2 29.34 -1.68 -10.11
N ILE A 3 29.19 -2.84 -10.75
CA ILE A 3 29.80 -3.14 -12.05
C ILE A 3 28.79 -3.30 -13.18
N SER A 4 27.50 -3.47 -12.84
CA SER A 4 26.41 -3.57 -13.81
C SER A 4 25.10 -3.12 -13.21
N VAL A 5 24.33 -2.36 -13.98
CA VAL A 5 22.91 -2.06 -13.75
C VAL A 5 22.18 -2.43 -15.02
N HIS A 6 21.17 -3.30 -14.94
CA HIS A 6 20.43 -3.78 -16.11
C HIS A 6 18.94 -3.89 -15.81
N ALA A 7 18.13 -3.23 -16.60
CA ALA A 7 16.68 -3.32 -16.54
C ALA A 7 16.10 -4.16 -17.68
N ARG A 8 14.96 -4.76 -17.42
CA ARG A 8 14.12 -5.46 -18.39
C ARG A 8 12.65 -5.17 -18.14
N GLN A 9 11.85 -5.37 -19.17
CA GLN A 9 10.41 -5.43 -19.06
C GLN A 9 9.99 -6.82 -18.58
N ILE A 10 9.14 -6.86 -17.55
CA ILE A 10 8.43 -8.05 -17.10
C ILE A 10 6.91 -7.73 -17.06
N PHE A 11 6.08 -8.62 -16.53
CA PHE A 11 4.64 -8.40 -16.41
C PHE A 11 4.19 -8.41 -14.96
N ASP A 12 3.26 -7.53 -14.65
CA ASP A 12 2.60 -7.45 -13.35
C ASP A 12 1.43 -8.45 -13.22
N SER A 13 0.78 -8.48 -12.06
CA SER A 13 -0.34 -9.37 -11.74
C SER A 13 -1.60 -9.14 -12.58
N ARG A 14 -1.66 -8.01 -13.30
CA ARG A 14 -2.73 -7.68 -14.25
C ARG A 14 -2.37 -7.98 -15.71
N GLY A 15 -1.16 -8.50 -15.95
CA GLY A 15 -0.65 -8.76 -17.30
C GLY A 15 -0.17 -7.49 -18.03
N ASN A 16 0.04 -6.37 -17.32
CA ASN A 16 0.63 -5.16 -17.86
C ASN A 16 2.15 -5.19 -17.72
N PRO A 17 2.91 -4.58 -18.66
CA PRO A 17 4.35 -4.41 -18.53
C PRO A 17 4.73 -3.61 -17.28
N THR A 18 5.83 -4.01 -16.65
CA THR A 18 6.50 -3.27 -15.59
C THR A 18 8.02 -3.46 -15.67
N VAL A 19 8.76 -2.71 -14.86
CA VAL A 19 10.22 -2.68 -14.86
C VAL A 19 10.78 -3.62 -13.79
N GLU A 20 11.77 -4.42 -14.15
CA GLU A 20 12.63 -5.16 -13.23
C GLU A 20 14.08 -4.76 -13.45
N VAL A 21 14.83 -4.55 -12.37
CA VAL A 21 16.23 -4.12 -12.39
C VAL A 21 17.12 -5.10 -11.65
N ASP A 22 18.26 -5.41 -12.27
CA ASP A 22 19.38 -6.13 -11.67
C ASP A 22 20.55 -5.15 -11.43
N VAL A 23 21.09 -5.19 -10.23
CA VAL A 23 22.35 -4.54 -9.87
C VAL A 23 23.36 -5.62 -9.48
N VAL A 24 24.53 -5.60 -10.11
CA VAL A 24 25.60 -6.57 -9.82
C VAL A 24 26.82 -5.82 -9.28
N THR A 25 27.41 -6.37 -8.22
CA THR A 25 28.62 -5.84 -7.60
C THR A 25 29.87 -6.50 -8.14
N GLU A 26 31.05 -5.92 -7.85
CA GLU A 26 32.36 -6.47 -8.22
C GLU A 26 32.62 -7.87 -7.65
N ASN A 27 31.95 -8.25 -6.57
CA ASN A 27 32.02 -9.59 -5.99
C ASN A 27 31.02 -10.57 -6.65
N GLY A 28 30.30 -10.14 -7.67
CA GLY A 28 29.32 -10.96 -8.36
C GLY A 28 27.98 -11.11 -7.63
N VAL A 29 27.76 -10.29 -6.59
CA VAL A 29 26.51 -10.31 -5.81
C VAL A 29 25.42 -9.58 -6.57
N LEU A 30 24.24 -10.19 -6.66
CA LEU A 30 23.06 -9.70 -7.37
C LEU A 30 22.04 -9.09 -6.38
N GLY A 31 21.58 -7.89 -6.69
CA GLY A 31 20.32 -7.34 -6.16
C GLY A 31 19.30 -7.21 -7.29
N ARG A 32 18.08 -7.71 -7.08
CA ARG A 32 16.99 -7.65 -8.07
C ARG A 32 15.75 -7.08 -7.45
N ALA A 33 15.10 -6.14 -8.14
CA ALA A 33 13.83 -5.57 -7.72
C ALA A 33 12.89 -5.37 -8.90
N ALA A 34 11.61 -5.65 -8.68
CA ALA A 34 10.53 -5.37 -9.62
C ALA A 34 9.63 -4.25 -9.07
N VAL A 35 9.15 -3.40 -9.97
CA VAL A 35 8.39 -2.20 -9.60
C VAL A 35 6.89 -2.47 -9.70
N PRO A 36 6.09 -2.14 -8.67
CA PRO A 36 4.63 -2.24 -8.73
C PRO A 36 4.02 -1.09 -9.55
N SER A 37 2.75 -1.24 -9.95
CA SER A 37 2.02 -0.28 -10.78
C SER A 37 0.60 -0.03 -10.24
N GLY A 38 0.18 1.23 -10.14
CA GLY A 38 -1.18 1.58 -9.73
C GLY A 38 -2.23 1.41 -10.83
N ALA A 39 -3.50 1.20 -10.44
CA ALA A 39 -4.66 1.32 -11.34
C ALA A 39 -5.24 2.74 -11.26
N SER A 40 -5.57 3.20 -10.07
CA SER A 40 -5.80 4.62 -9.76
C SER A 40 -4.49 5.25 -9.32
N THR A 41 -4.26 6.49 -9.69
CA THR A 41 -3.06 7.24 -9.33
C THR A 41 -3.47 8.62 -8.84
N GLY A 42 -3.01 9.02 -7.66
CA GLY A 42 -3.20 10.37 -7.14
C GLY A 42 -2.56 11.42 -8.06
N GLU A 43 -3.18 12.57 -8.18
CA GLU A 43 -2.73 13.66 -9.05
C GLU A 43 -1.25 14.07 -8.79
N HIS A 44 -0.80 13.87 -7.57
CA HIS A 44 0.52 14.34 -7.10
C HIS A 44 1.59 13.23 -7.01
N GLU A 45 1.30 12.02 -7.50
CA GLU A 45 2.29 10.95 -7.55
C GLU A 45 3.45 11.24 -8.49
N ALA A 46 4.62 10.67 -8.21
CA ALA A 46 5.72 10.64 -9.16
C ALA A 46 5.32 9.84 -10.42
N VAL A 47 5.83 10.25 -11.57
CA VAL A 47 5.38 9.75 -12.87
C VAL A 47 5.87 8.32 -13.12
N GLU A 48 4.96 7.38 -13.26
CA GLU A 48 5.23 6.09 -13.88
C GLU A 48 5.35 6.28 -15.40
N LEU A 49 6.58 6.16 -15.92
CA LEU A 49 6.84 6.41 -17.33
C LEU A 49 6.32 5.26 -18.19
N ARG A 50 5.38 5.55 -19.07
CA ARG A 50 4.78 4.64 -20.04
C ARG A 50 5.12 5.07 -21.46
N ASP A 51 5.30 4.11 -22.38
CA ASP A 51 5.72 4.37 -23.76
C ASP A 51 4.64 5.06 -24.58
N GLY A 52 3.35 4.92 -24.21
CA GLY A 52 2.25 5.35 -25.04
C GLY A 52 2.10 4.49 -26.32
N GLY A 53 1.43 5.04 -27.31
CA GLY A 53 1.27 4.37 -28.62
C GLY A 53 0.28 3.19 -28.58
N LYS A 54 0.51 2.17 -29.44
CA LYS A 54 -0.44 1.05 -29.63
C LYS A 54 -0.02 -0.20 -28.86
N ASP A 55 1.27 -0.41 -28.66
CA ASP A 55 1.79 -1.60 -28.02
C ASP A 55 1.35 -1.61 -26.55
N TYR A 56 0.88 -2.78 -26.08
CA TYR A 56 0.31 -2.93 -24.74
C TYR A 56 -0.73 -1.87 -24.38
N MET A 57 -1.48 -1.39 -25.38
CA MET A 57 -2.47 -0.30 -25.19
C MET A 57 -1.87 0.97 -24.56
N GLY A 58 -0.63 1.30 -24.92
CA GLY A 58 0.12 2.43 -24.39
C GLY A 58 0.84 2.19 -23.06
N LYS A 59 0.74 0.98 -22.48
CA LYS A 59 1.29 0.66 -21.16
C LYS A 59 2.71 0.08 -21.19
N GLY A 60 3.39 0.06 -22.34
CA GLY A 60 4.80 -0.36 -22.47
C GLY A 60 5.73 0.43 -21.54
N VAL A 61 6.88 -0.16 -21.18
CA VAL A 61 7.88 0.47 -20.27
C VAL A 61 9.30 0.46 -20.86
N LEU A 62 9.42 0.26 -22.18
CA LEU A 62 10.74 0.17 -22.82
C LEU A 62 11.52 1.47 -22.74
N THR A 63 10.86 2.63 -22.70
CA THR A 63 11.51 3.94 -22.48
C THR A 63 12.13 3.99 -21.07
N ALA A 64 11.41 3.58 -20.04
CA ALA A 64 11.94 3.48 -18.68
C ALA A 64 13.12 2.48 -18.60
N VAL A 65 12.98 1.32 -19.24
CA VAL A 65 14.06 0.31 -19.35
C VAL A 65 15.31 0.91 -20.03
N LYS A 66 15.13 1.65 -21.12
CA LYS A 66 16.22 2.33 -21.81
C LYS A 66 16.88 3.38 -20.93
N ASN A 67 16.10 4.18 -20.19
CA ASN A 67 16.62 5.18 -19.27
C ASN A 67 17.50 4.54 -18.18
N VAL A 68 17.14 3.36 -17.67
CA VAL A 68 18.00 2.63 -16.74
C VAL A 68 19.30 2.18 -17.43
N ASN A 69 19.18 1.51 -18.59
CA ASN A 69 20.31 0.82 -19.22
C ASN A 69 21.32 1.77 -19.85
N GLU A 70 20.89 2.94 -20.36
CA GLU A 70 21.76 3.86 -21.12
C GLU A 70 22.12 5.13 -20.35
N ILE A 71 21.27 5.55 -19.35
CA ILE A 71 21.50 6.82 -18.67
C ILE A 71 21.86 6.57 -17.20
N ILE A 72 20.98 5.90 -16.43
CA ILE A 72 21.22 5.70 -14.99
C ILE A 72 22.41 4.76 -14.77
N ALA A 73 22.54 3.69 -15.55
CA ALA A 73 23.63 2.73 -15.41
C ALA A 73 25.01 3.40 -15.56
N GLU A 74 25.17 4.28 -16.55
CA GLU A 74 26.45 4.97 -16.80
C GLU A 74 26.89 5.79 -15.59
N GLU A 75 25.98 6.50 -14.94
CA GLU A 75 26.27 7.37 -13.79
C GLU A 75 26.56 6.59 -12.50
N LEU A 76 26.04 5.36 -12.37
CA LEU A 76 26.19 4.58 -11.14
C LEU A 76 27.35 3.59 -11.15
N LEU A 77 27.94 3.29 -12.32
CA LEU A 77 29.10 2.39 -12.39
C LEU A 77 30.27 2.90 -11.54
N GLY A 78 30.82 2.02 -10.71
CA GLY A 78 31.94 2.35 -9.82
C GLY A 78 31.50 2.99 -8.48
N LEU A 79 30.22 3.30 -8.25
CA LEU A 79 29.75 3.71 -6.93
C LEU A 79 29.64 2.50 -6.00
N SER A 80 29.74 2.74 -4.69
CA SER A 80 29.51 1.70 -3.69
C SER A 80 28.02 1.47 -3.51
N VAL A 81 27.57 0.20 -3.50
CA VAL A 81 26.16 -0.16 -3.19
C VAL A 81 25.72 0.25 -1.79
N PHE A 82 26.65 0.57 -0.89
CA PHE A 82 26.33 1.02 0.48
C PHE A 82 26.00 2.50 0.57
N GLU A 83 26.19 3.27 -0.51
CA GLU A 83 25.92 4.71 -0.56
C GLU A 83 24.49 5.00 -1.09
N GLN A 84 23.48 4.37 -0.47
CA GLN A 84 22.07 4.47 -0.91
C GLN A 84 21.61 5.92 -1.14
N ASN A 85 21.89 6.79 -0.18
CA ASN A 85 21.46 8.19 -0.26
C ASN A 85 22.13 8.93 -1.44
N LEU A 86 23.41 8.68 -1.67
CA LEU A 86 24.14 9.27 -2.79
C LEU A 86 23.59 8.75 -4.13
N ILE A 87 23.32 7.46 -4.23
CA ILE A 87 22.77 6.84 -5.43
C ILE A 87 21.39 7.40 -5.75
N ASP A 88 20.49 7.46 -4.75
CA ASP A 88 19.15 7.98 -4.92
C ASP A 88 19.18 9.48 -5.29
N ASP A 89 20.02 10.29 -4.63
CA ASP A 89 20.19 11.72 -4.97
C ASP A 89 20.76 11.89 -6.39
N THR A 90 21.74 11.08 -6.78
CA THR A 90 22.29 11.10 -8.15
C THR A 90 21.19 10.89 -9.19
N MET A 91 20.30 9.91 -8.99
CA MET A 91 19.20 9.64 -9.90
C MET A 91 18.15 10.77 -9.91
N ILE A 92 17.85 11.37 -8.75
CA ILE A 92 16.94 12.52 -8.63
C ILE A 92 17.51 13.73 -9.39
N GLN A 93 18.79 14.04 -9.21
CA GLN A 93 19.46 15.14 -9.91
C GLN A 93 19.54 14.89 -11.43
N LEU A 94 19.77 13.66 -11.84
CA LEU A 94 19.81 13.25 -13.25
C LEU A 94 18.45 13.41 -13.95
N ASP A 95 17.37 13.11 -13.24
CA ASP A 95 15.99 13.40 -13.68
C ASP A 95 15.74 14.90 -13.73
N GLY A 96 16.02 15.62 -12.67
CA GLY A 96 15.93 17.07 -12.56
C GLY A 96 14.52 17.64 -12.63
N THR A 97 13.46 16.79 -12.57
CA THR A 97 12.05 17.22 -12.54
C THR A 97 11.44 16.96 -11.16
N PRO A 98 10.44 17.75 -10.73
CA PRO A 98 9.84 17.58 -9.39
C PRO A 98 9.17 16.22 -9.17
N ASN A 99 8.67 15.60 -10.25
CA ASN A 99 7.87 14.37 -10.20
C ASN A 99 8.50 13.20 -10.98
N LYS A 100 9.81 13.24 -11.23
CA LYS A 100 10.55 12.19 -11.94
C LYS A 100 10.02 11.89 -13.36
N SER A 101 9.48 12.90 -14.04
CA SER A 101 8.83 12.72 -15.36
C SER A 101 9.81 12.50 -16.53
N LYS A 102 11.10 12.79 -16.35
CA LYS A 102 12.12 12.63 -17.42
C LYS A 102 12.61 11.19 -17.50
N LEU A 103 13.02 10.59 -16.40
CA LEU A 103 13.54 9.21 -16.37
C LEU A 103 12.45 8.19 -16.06
N GLY A 104 11.44 8.59 -15.28
CA GLY A 104 10.37 7.76 -14.75
C GLY A 104 10.63 7.29 -13.33
N ALA A 105 9.63 7.45 -12.45
CA ALA A 105 9.71 6.94 -11.09
C ALA A 105 9.89 5.41 -11.05
N ASN A 106 9.32 4.69 -12.01
CA ASN A 106 9.49 3.24 -12.15
C ASN A 106 10.95 2.85 -12.49
N ALA A 107 11.63 3.61 -13.35
CA ALA A 107 13.05 3.41 -13.65
C ALA A 107 13.93 3.65 -12.40
N ILE A 108 13.72 4.78 -11.75
CA ILE A 108 14.49 5.21 -10.57
C ILE A 108 14.27 4.24 -9.39
N LEU A 109 13.01 3.89 -9.09
CA LEU A 109 12.68 2.99 -7.98
C LEU A 109 13.26 1.58 -8.18
N GLY A 110 13.18 1.05 -9.41
CA GLY A 110 13.73 -0.27 -9.70
C GLY A 110 15.23 -0.34 -9.36
N VAL A 111 15.99 0.70 -9.71
CA VAL A 111 17.41 0.80 -9.38
C VAL A 111 17.62 0.99 -7.87
N SER A 112 16.90 1.91 -7.25
CA SER A 112 17.01 2.21 -5.81
C SER A 112 16.83 0.96 -4.94
N LEU A 113 15.77 0.17 -5.21
CA LEU A 113 15.50 -1.07 -4.48
C LEU A 113 16.51 -2.20 -4.80
N ALA A 114 16.92 -2.31 -6.06
CA ALA A 114 17.92 -3.31 -6.47
C ALA A 114 19.28 -3.05 -5.80
N VAL A 115 19.68 -1.78 -5.68
CA VAL A 115 20.90 -1.37 -4.94
C VAL A 115 20.82 -1.77 -3.48
N ALA A 116 19.71 -1.48 -2.79
CA ALA A 116 19.52 -1.88 -1.38
C ALA A 116 19.60 -3.39 -1.19
N LYS A 117 19.01 -4.16 -2.10
CA LYS A 117 19.11 -5.63 -2.09
C LYS A 117 20.52 -6.14 -2.35
N ALA A 118 21.24 -5.52 -3.31
CA ALA A 118 22.63 -5.87 -3.56
C ALA A 118 23.50 -5.59 -2.32
N ALA A 119 23.29 -4.47 -1.65
CA ALA A 119 24.02 -4.11 -0.43
C ALA A 119 23.73 -5.09 0.73
N ALA A 120 22.46 -5.46 0.93
CA ALA A 120 22.09 -6.45 1.94
C ALA A 120 22.73 -7.82 1.65
N ASN A 121 22.69 -8.25 0.39
CA ASN A 121 23.31 -9.50 -0.06
C ASN A 121 24.84 -9.50 0.06
N GLU A 122 25.51 -8.36 -0.19
CA GLU A 122 26.96 -8.21 0.02
C GLU A 122 27.36 -8.40 1.49
N LEU A 123 26.48 -8.00 2.41
CA LEU A 123 26.69 -8.16 3.85
C LEU A 123 26.20 -9.51 4.37
N GLU A 124 25.59 -10.34 3.53
CA GLU A 124 24.97 -11.62 3.90
C GLU A 124 23.93 -11.46 5.03
N ILE A 125 23.16 -10.34 5.02
CA ILE A 125 22.09 -10.07 5.97
C ILE A 125 20.76 -9.82 5.23
N PRO A 126 19.60 -10.13 5.86
CA PRO A 126 18.32 -9.88 5.21
C PRO A 126 18.06 -8.38 5.02
N LEU A 127 17.27 -8.06 3.99
CA LEU A 127 16.98 -6.67 3.61
C LEU A 127 16.37 -5.87 4.76
N TYR A 128 15.41 -6.45 5.51
CA TYR A 128 14.79 -5.75 6.64
C TYR A 128 15.83 -5.34 7.70
N ARG A 129 16.86 -6.14 7.91
CA ARG A 129 17.92 -5.85 8.88
C ARG A 129 18.93 -4.84 8.33
N TYR A 130 19.24 -4.91 7.04
CA TYR A 130 20.09 -3.92 6.38
C TYR A 130 19.50 -2.52 6.46
N VAL A 131 18.21 -2.37 6.12
CA VAL A 131 17.53 -1.07 6.11
C VAL A 131 17.17 -0.58 7.50
N GLY A 132 16.67 -1.48 8.37
CA GLY A 132 16.12 -1.10 9.69
C GLY A 132 17.09 -1.23 10.86
N GLY A 133 18.26 -1.87 10.64
CA GLY A 133 19.26 -2.07 11.68
C GLY A 133 18.81 -3.01 12.78
N VAL A 134 19.35 -2.83 13.98
CA VAL A 134 19.15 -3.74 15.12
C VAL A 134 17.75 -3.65 15.74
N SER A 135 17.00 -2.57 15.48
CA SER A 135 15.66 -2.36 16.00
C SER A 135 14.54 -2.89 15.10
N ALA A 136 14.86 -3.47 13.95
CA ALA A 136 13.89 -4.02 12.99
C ALA A 136 13.36 -5.37 13.48
N ASN A 137 12.30 -5.37 14.28
CA ASN A 137 11.71 -6.58 14.84
C ASN A 137 10.17 -6.55 14.96
N THR A 138 9.52 -5.49 14.49
CA THR A 138 8.06 -5.34 14.55
C THR A 138 7.41 -5.95 13.31
N LEU A 139 6.68 -7.06 13.51
CA LEU A 139 5.83 -7.65 12.47
C LEU A 139 4.56 -6.79 12.34
N PRO A 140 4.17 -6.40 11.11
CA PRO A 140 3.01 -5.52 10.93
C PRO A 140 1.68 -6.25 11.13
N VAL A 141 0.67 -5.55 11.68
CA VAL A 141 -0.73 -6.00 11.63
C VAL A 141 -1.20 -5.93 10.17
N PRO A 142 -1.67 -7.04 9.57
CA PRO A 142 -2.15 -7.02 8.20
C PRO A 142 -3.53 -6.38 8.09
N MET A 143 -3.69 -5.45 7.13
CA MET A 143 -4.97 -4.94 6.63
C MET A 143 -5.32 -5.77 5.39
N MET A 144 -6.14 -6.79 5.57
CA MET A 144 -6.43 -7.77 4.50
C MET A 144 -7.70 -7.38 3.76
N ASN A 145 -7.57 -6.92 2.52
CA ASN A 145 -8.70 -6.56 1.65
C ASN A 145 -9.47 -7.81 1.22
N ILE A 146 -10.62 -8.10 1.82
CA ILE A 146 -11.42 -9.29 1.55
C ILE A 146 -12.66 -9.05 0.70
N ILE A 147 -13.11 -7.78 0.55
CA ILE A 147 -14.18 -7.36 -0.36
C ILE A 147 -13.74 -6.12 -1.12
N ASN A 148 -13.90 -6.15 -2.43
CA ASN A 148 -13.66 -5.05 -3.35
C ASN A 148 -14.98 -4.39 -3.78
N GLY A 149 -14.97 -3.06 -3.86
CA GLY A 149 -16.01 -2.23 -4.44
C GLY A 149 -15.40 -1.11 -5.30
N GLY A 150 -16.09 0.01 -5.45
CA GLY A 150 -15.61 1.18 -6.19
C GLY A 150 -15.09 0.82 -7.59
N SER A 151 -14.00 1.42 -7.98
CA SER A 151 -13.33 1.15 -9.27
C SER A 151 -12.70 -0.25 -9.38
N HIS A 152 -12.62 -1.01 -8.28
CA HIS A 152 -12.07 -2.37 -8.25
C HIS A 152 -13.13 -3.47 -8.46
N SER A 153 -14.39 -3.11 -8.69
CA SER A 153 -15.51 -4.06 -8.82
C SER A 153 -16.65 -3.46 -9.65
N ASP A 154 -17.46 -4.32 -10.24
CA ASP A 154 -18.74 -3.94 -10.86
C ASP A 154 -19.90 -3.88 -9.83
N ALA A 155 -19.62 -4.06 -8.55
CA ALA A 155 -20.59 -4.00 -7.48
C ALA A 155 -21.09 -2.56 -7.27
N PRO A 156 -22.41 -2.35 -6.95
CA PRO A 156 -22.96 -1.03 -6.70
C PRO A 156 -22.60 -0.53 -5.29
N ILE A 157 -21.29 -0.40 -5.01
CA ILE A 157 -20.73 0.04 -3.74
C ILE A 157 -19.68 1.09 -4.05
N ALA A 158 -19.77 2.27 -3.43
CA ALA A 158 -18.83 3.36 -3.69
C ALA A 158 -17.44 3.13 -3.07
N PHE A 159 -17.37 2.54 -1.85
CA PHE A 159 -16.10 2.28 -1.19
C PHE A 159 -15.30 1.17 -1.87
N GLN A 160 -14.00 1.41 -2.00
CA GLN A 160 -13.11 0.57 -2.81
C GLN A 160 -12.71 -0.73 -2.11
N GLU A 161 -12.45 -0.69 -0.79
CA GLU A 161 -11.96 -1.85 -0.06
C GLU A 161 -12.58 -1.97 1.33
N PHE A 162 -12.88 -3.23 1.69
CA PHE A 162 -13.32 -3.63 3.03
C PHE A 162 -12.30 -4.63 3.57
N MET A 163 -11.59 -4.22 4.61
CA MET A 163 -10.45 -4.94 5.14
C MET A 163 -10.72 -5.46 6.55
N ILE A 164 -10.11 -6.61 6.87
CA ILE A 164 -10.05 -7.14 8.24
C ILE A 164 -8.66 -6.94 8.82
N MET A 165 -8.60 -6.69 10.13
CA MET A 165 -7.36 -6.52 10.89
C MET A 165 -7.37 -7.41 12.14
N PRO A 166 -6.56 -8.50 12.18
CA PRO A 166 -6.45 -9.39 13.35
C PRO A 166 -5.63 -8.74 14.48
N VAL A 167 -6.21 -7.81 15.20
CA VAL A 167 -5.51 -6.95 16.18
C VAL A 167 -5.18 -7.65 17.50
N LYS A 168 -5.76 -8.83 17.79
CA LYS A 168 -5.42 -9.60 19.00
C LYS A 168 -4.72 -10.92 18.73
N ALA A 169 -4.28 -11.16 17.51
CA ALA A 169 -3.39 -12.27 17.23
C ALA A 169 -2.12 -12.19 18.11
N LYS A 170 -1.60 -13.30 18.55
CA LYS A 170 -0.41 -13.35 19.43
C LYS A 170 0.88 -13.08 18.67
N ASN A 171 0.88 -13.39 17.39
CA ASN A 171 2.00 -13.26 16.48
C ASN A 171 1.47 -13.16 15.04
N PHE A 172 2.36 -12.94 14.10
CA PHE A 172 1.99 -12.78 12.70
C PHE A 172 1.42 -14.08 12.09
N THR A 173 1.97 -15.23 12.44
CA THR A 173 1.45 -16.54 12.02
C THR A 173 -0.02 -16.73 12.41
N GLU A 174 -0.40 -16.38 13.64
CA GLU A 174 -1.80 -16.44 14.07
C GLU A 174 -2.67 -15.41 13.32
N ALA A 175 -2.14 -14.21 13.05
CA ALA A 175 -2.87 -13.20 12.28
C ALA A 175 -3.22 -13.69 10.86
N ILE A 176 -2.29 -14.34 10.17
CA ILE A 176 -2.53 -14.92 8.84
C ILE A 176 -3.49 -16.10 8.91
N LYS A 177 -3.41 -16.94 9.94
CA LYS A 177 -4.39 -18.01 10.18
C LYS A 177 -5.80 -17.43 10.32
N MET A 178 -5.99 -16.43 11.18
CA MET A 178 -7.28 -15.75 11.37
C MET A 178 -7.81 -15.18 10.04
N GLY A 179 -6.97 -14.46 9.29
CA GLY A 179 -7.32 -13.91 7.99
C GLY A 179 -7.76 -14.97 6.98
N SER A 180 -7.03 -16.09 6.89
CA SER A 180 -7.36 -17.21 6.00
C SER A 180 -8.71 -17.86 6.39
N GLU A 181 -8.93 -18.14 7.65
CA GLU A 181 -10.17 -18.75 8.15
C GLU A 181 -11.39 -17.84 7.89
N ILE A 182 -11.24 -16.53 8.11
CA ILE A 182 -12.30 -15.54 7.82
C ILE A 182 -12.56 -15.48 6.31
N PHE A 183 -11.51 -15.42 5.47
CA PHE A 183 -11.61 -15.38 4.02
C PHE A 183 -12.41 -16.58 3.47
N HIS A 184 -12.14 -17.81 3.95
CA HIS A 184 -12.85 -18.99 3.52
C HIS A 184 -14.29 -19.04 4.04
N ASN A 185 -14.57 -18.55 5.24
CA ASN A 185 -15.93 -18.41 5.75
C ASN A 185 -16.72 -17.36 4.95
N LEU A 186 -16.10 -16.24 4.58
CA LEU A 186 -16.70 -15.24 3.70
C LEU A 186 -17.05 -15.83 2.34
N LYS A 187 -16.15 -16.63 1.74
CA LYS A 187 -16.42 -17.33 0.49
C LYS A 187 -17.68 -18.18 0.57
N SER A 188 -17.84 -18.93 1.65
CA SER A 188 -19.03 -19.78 1.86
C SER A 188 -20.29 -18.93 1.98
N LEU A 189 -20.28 -17.84 2.77
CA LEU A 189 -21.42 -16.94 2.91
C LEU A 189 -21.84 -16.30 1.59
N ILE A 190 -20.89 -15.85 0.78
CA ILE A 190 -21.15 -15.26 -0.55
C ILE A 190 -21.77 -16.32 -1.47
N HIS A 191 -21.21 -17.54 -1.48
CA HIS A 191 -21.72 -18.66 -2.27
C HIS A 191 -23.16 -19.03 -1.87
N ASP A 192 -23.45 -19.13 -0.56
CA ASP A 192 -24.78 -19.50 -0.04
C ASP A 192 -25.86 -18.46 -0.38
N ARG A 193 -25.44 -17.20 -0.58
CA ARG A 193 -26.30 -16.13 -1.10
C ARG A 193 -26.48 -16.18 -2.62
N GLY A 194 -25.83 -17.11 -3.32
CA GLY A 194 -25.86 -17.21 -4.79
C GLY A 194 -25.08 -16.08 -5.49
N LEU A 195 -24.18 -15.40 -4.79
CA LEU A 195 -23.34 -14.34 -5.32
C LEU A 195 -22.02 -14.86 -5.86
N SER A 196 -21.34 -14.06 -6.69
CA SER A 196 -20.03 -14.42 -7.28
C SER A 196 -18.95 -14.49 -6.21
N THR A 197 -18.16 -15.59 -6.24
CA THR A 197 -16.93 -15.75 -5.45
C THR A 197 -15.67 -15.49 -6.28
N ALA A 198 -15.78 -14.83 -7.43
CA ALA A 198 -14.63 -14.32 -8.18
C ALA A 198 -13.90 -13.26 -7.36
N VAL A 199 -12.58 -13.23 -7.53
CA VAL A 199 -11.73 -12.26 -6.83
C VAL A 199 -11.25 -11.17 -7.78
N GLY A 200 -11.11 -9.95 -7.25
CA GLY A 200 -10.55 -8.81 -7.94
C GLY A 200 -9.01 -8.85 -7.99
N ASP A 201 -8.42 -7.75 -8.44
CA ASP A 201 -6.97 -7.59 -8.64
C ASP A 201 -6.16 -7.81 -7.37
N GLU A 202 -6.72 -7.49 -6.22
CA GLU A 202 -6.05 -7.60 -4.91
C GLU A 202 -6.43 -8.86 -4.13
N GLY A 203 -7.17 -9.78 -4.76
CA GLY A 203 -7.50 -11.08 -4.19
C GLY A 203 -8.73 -11.11 -3.28
N GLY A 204 -9.37 -9.97 -3.01
CA GLY A 204 -10.66 -9.88 -2.33
C GLY A 204 -11.83 -10.26 -3.25
N PHE A 205 -12.96 -10.69 -2.68
CA PHE A 205 -14.15 -11.00 -3.46
C PHE A 205 -14.80 -9.72 -4.01
N ALA A 206 -15.47 -9.84 -5.14
CA ALA A 206 -16.16 -8.75 -5.79
C ALA A 206 -17.65 -9.12 -6.08
N PRO A 207 -18.46 -9.47 -5.07
CA PRO A 207 -19.84 -9.81 -5.26
C PRO A 207 -20.72 -8.55 -5.35
N THR A 208 -21.88 -8.66 -5.99
CA THR A 208 -22.87 -7.59 -6.04
C THR A 208 -23.69 -7.57 -4.74
N PHE A 209 -23.19 -6.83 -3.75
CA PHE A 209 -23.93 -6.57 -2.50
C PHE A 209 -24.95 -5.44 -2.66
N ASP A 210 -25.88 -5.31 -1.70
CA ASP A 210 -26.92 -4.28 -1.70
C ASP A 210 -26.45 -2.92 -1.14
N GLY A 211 -25.13 -2.69 -1.04
CA GLY A 211 -24.50 -1.46 -0.58
C GLY A 211 -23.43 -1.68 0.49
N THR A 212 -22.88 -0.59 0.98
CA THR A 212 -21.75 -0.56 1.93
C THR A 212 -22.06 -1.34 3.22
N GLU A 213 -23.25 -1.15 3.81
CA GLU A 213 -23.58 -1.80 5.08
C GLU A 213 -23.79 -3.31 4.91
N ASP A 214 -24.39 -3.78 3.80
CA ASP A 214 -24.50 -5.22 3.51
C ASP A 214 -23.13 -5.89 3.38
N ALA A 215 -22.17 -5.21 2.76
CA ALA A 215 -20.79 -5.68 2.70
C ALA A 215 -20.17 -5.78 4.11
N ILE A 216 -20.28 -4.74 4.92
CA ILE A 216 -19.76 -4.72 6.29
C ILE A 216 -20.38 -5.84 7.14
N GLU A 217 -21.71 -5.97 7.14
CA GLU A 217 -22.43 -6.98 7.93
C GLU A 217 -22.08 -8.41 7.50
N THR A 218 -21.85 -8.62 6.18
CA THR A 218 -21.39 -9.91 5.67
C THR A 218 -19.99 -10.25 6.17
N VAL A 219 -19.07 -9.26 6.21
CA VAL A 219 -17.73 -9.45 6.78
C VAL A 219 -17.80 -9.77 8.28
N LEU A 220 -18.60 -9.04 9.05
CA LEU A 220 -18.78 -9.29 10.48
C LEU A 220 -19.29 -10.72 10.71
N LYS A 221 -20.25 -11.17 9.89
CA LYS A 221 -20.75 -12.54 9.95
C LYS A 221 -19.69 -13.59 9.62
N ALA A 222 -18.80 -13.30 8.66
CA ALA A 222 -17.70 -14.19 8.34
C ALA A 222 -16.69 -14.32 9.50
N ILE A 223 -16.41 -13.23 10.20
CA ILE A 223 -15.58 -13.21 11.42
C ILE A 223 -16.19 -14.10 12.51
N GLU A 224 -17.49 -13.93 12.79
CA GLU A 224 -18.22 -14.75 13.76
C GLU A 224 -18.23 -16.24 13.39
N ASN A 225 -18.50 -16.56 12.11
CA ASN A 225 -18.51 -17.94 11.63
C ASN A 225 -17.13 -18.61 11.71
N ALA A 226 -16.06 -17.83 11.59
CA ALA A 226 -14.69 -18.30 11.80
C ALA A 226 -14.35 -18.51 13.30
N GLY A 227 -15.24 -18.14 14.21
CA GLY A 227 -15.08 -18.31 15.66
C GLY A 227 -14.39 -17.14 16.35
N TYR A 228 -14.22 -16.02 15.68
CA TYR A 228 -13.59 -14.81 16.23
C TYR A 228 -14.65 -13.75 16.61
N LYS A 229 -14.23 -12.81 17.46
CA LYS A 229 -15.10 -11.72 17.96
C LYS A 229 -14.83 -10.43 17.19
N PRO A 230 -15.76 -9.96 16.32
CA PRO A 230 -15.64 -8.65 15.70
C PRO A 230 -15.64 -7.54 16.74
N GLY A 231 -14.79 -6.53 16.54
CA GLY A 231 -14.64 -5.40 17.47
C GLY A 231 -13.77 -5.69 18.71
N ASP A 232 -13.34 -6.95 18.90
CA ASP A 232 -12.41 -7.33 19.96
C ASP A 232 -11.16 -7.98 19.37
N GLU A 233 -11.28 -9.12 18.68
CA GLU A 233 -10.14 -9.87 18.13
C GLU A 233 -9.80 -9.41 16.70
N VAL A 234 -10.81 -9.01 15.95
CA VAL A 234 -10.69 -8.55 14.57
C VAL A 234 -11.45 -7.25 14.42
N MET A 235 -10.74 -6.21 13.98
CA MET A 235 -11.32 -4.92 13.62
C MET A 235 -11.51 -4.83 12.10
N LEU A 236 -12.28 -3.83 11.66
CA LEU A 236 -12.45 -3.50 10.24
C LEU A 236 -11.64 -2.27 9.89
N ALA A 237 -11.20 -2.22 8.63
CA ALA A 237 -10.68 -1.03 8.00
C ALA A 237 -11.36 -0.82 6.65
N LEU A 238 -11.52 0.43 6.25
CA LEU A 238 -12.10 0.83 4.97
C LEU A 238 -11.08 1.63 4.17
N ASP A 239 -11.08 1.43 2.85
CA ASP A 239 -10.54 2.37 1.90
C ASP A 239 -11.71 2.93 1.08
N CYS A 240 -11.98 4.21 1.25
CA CYS A 240 -13.10 4.86 0.57
C CYS A 240 -12.73 5.27 -0.85
N ALA A 241 -11.46 5.58 -1.12
CA ALA A 241 -10.97 6.16 -2.37
C ALA A 241 -11.88 7.31 -2.83
N ALA A 242 -12.17 8.25 -1.93
CA ALA A 242 -13.26 9.21 -2.09
C ALA A 242 -13.06 10.19 -3.26
N ALA A 243 -11.83 10.39 -3.71
CA ALA A 243 -11.50 11.15 -4.92
C ALA A 243 -12.20 10.58 -6.18
N GLU A 244 -12.41 9.26 -6.22
CA GLU A 244 -13.08 8.59 -7.35
C GLU A 244 -14.54 9.02 -7.57
N PHE A 245 -15.23 9.49 -6.54
CA PHE A 245 -16.61 9.98 -6.62
C PHE A 245 -16.78 11.42 -6.14
N PHE A 246 -15.69 12.18 -6.03
CA PHE A 246 -15.75 13.61 -5.77
C PHE A 246 -15.93 14.39 -7.07
N VAL A 247 -17.07 15.05 -7.22
CA VAL A 247 -17.45 15.78 -8.44
C VAL A 247 -18.05 17.11 -8.06
N ASP A 248 -17.58 18.20 -8.66
CA ASP A 248 -18.08 19.56 -8.46
C ASP A 248 -18.20 19.98 -6.97
N GLY A 249 -17.21 19.55 -6.15
CA GLY A 249 -17.15 19.88 -4.73
C GLY A 249 -18.10 19.05 -3.86
N LYS A 250 -18.57 17.91 -4.35
CA LYS A 250 -19.47 17.00 -3.61
C LYS A 250 -19.08 15.54 -3.83
N TYR A 251 -19.42 14.72 -2.87
CA TYR A 251 -19.26 13.26 -2.91
C TYR A 251 -20.50 12.63 -3.51
N ASP A 252 -20.41 12.25 -4.79
CA ASP A 252 -21.51 11.73 -5.59
C ASP A 252 -21.48 10.19 -5.65
N TYR A 253 -22.17 9.55 -4.74
CA TYR A 253 -22.29 8.11 -4.67
C TYR A 253 -23.08 7.50 -5.84
N THR A 254 -23.87 8.31 -6.58
CA THR A 254 -24.63 7.81 -7.73
C THR A 254 -23.74 7.25 -8.83
N LYS A 255 -22.47 7.67 -8.87
CA LYS A 255 -21.47 7.16 -9.81
C LYS A 255 -21.32 5.63 -9.71
N PHE A 256 -21.38 5.06 -8.52
CA PHE A 256 -21.23 3.63 -8.28
C PHE A 256 -22.56 2.97 -7.88
N GLU A 257 -23.41 3.64 -7.11
CA GLU A 257 -24.61 3.09 -6.51
C GLU A 257 -25.88 3.36 -7.34
N GLY A 258 -25.75 4.09 -8.47
CA GLY A 258 -26.86 4.44 -9.34
C GLY A 258 -27.96 5.23 -8.61
N ASP A 259 -29.23 4.92 -8.87
CA ASP A 259 -30.37 5.64 -8.31
C ASP A 259 -30.48 5.56 -6.77
N LYS A 260 -29.73 4.66 -6.12
CA LYS A 260 -29.66 4.53 -4.65
C LYS A 260 -28.62 5.46 -4.02
N GLY A 261 -27.67 5.93 -4.82
CA GLY A 261 -26.57 6.77 -4.36
C GLY A 261 -27.05 8.12 -3.86
N VAL A 262 -26.38 8.65 -2.84
CA VAL A 262 -26.66 9.96 -2.24
C VAL A 262 -25.51 10.91 -2.58
N ILE A 263 -25.83 12.17 -2.84
CA ILE A 263 -24.84 13.23 -3.04
C ILE A 263 -24.65 13.95 -1.70
N ARG A 264 -23.40 14.03 -1.23
CA ARG A 264 -23.03 14.62 0.07
C ARG A 264 -22.11 15.82 -0.11
N THR A 265 -22.24 16.81 0.76
CA THR A 265 -21.21 17.84 0.97
C THR A 265 -20.02 17.23 1.74
N SER A 266 -18.92 17.96 1.88
CA SER A 266 -17.77 17.50 2.68
C SER A 266 -18.13 17.21 4.14
N GLU A 267 -18.95 18.06 4.75
CA GLU A 267 -19.42 17.86 6.12
C GLU A 267 -20.31 16.64 6.24
N GLU A 268 -21.27 16.46 5.32
CA GLU A 268 -22.18 15.30 5.29
C GLU A 268 -21.41 13.99 5.02
N GLN A 269 -20.35 14.04 4.23
CA GLN A 269 -19.46 12.88 4.00
C GLN A 269 -18.74 12.50 5.30
N ALA A 270 -18.16 13.46 6.00
CA ALA A 270 -17.50 13.23 7.27
C ALA A 270 -18.47 12.73 8.35
N ASP A 271 -19.70 13.26 8.36
CA ASP A 271 -20.78 12.82 9.26
C ASP A 271 -21.16 11.35 9.00
N TYR A 272 -21.31 10.98 7.74
CA TYR A 272 -21.59 9.59 7.35
C TYR A 272 -20.48 8.62 7.78
N LEU A 273 -19.20 8.99 7.60
CA LEU A 273 -18.08 8.18 8.05
C LEU A 273 -18.05 8.04 9.59
N ALA A 274 -18.41 9.11 10.30
CA ALA A 274 -18.52 9.09 11.75
C ALA A 274 -19.67 8.18 12.22
N GLU A 275 -20.82 8.19 11.55
CA GLU A 275 -21.93 7.30 11.82
C GLU A 275 -21.56 5.82 11.60
N LEU A 276 -20.89 5.50 10.49
CA LEU A 276 -20.41 4.15 10.21
C LEU A 276 -19.43 3.67 11.28
N SER A 277 -18.46 4.50 11.67
CA SER A 277 -17.48 4.13 12.70
C SER A 277 -18.06 4.01 14.10
N ALA A 278 -19.17 4.69 14.38
CA ALA A 278 -19.91 4.54 15.63
C ALA A 278 -20.79 3.27 15.65
N LYS A 279 -21.27 2.82 14.50
CA LYS A 279 -22.14 1.65 14.36
C LYS A 279 -21.35 0.35 14.25
N TYR A 280 -20.20 0.36 13.59
CA TYR A 280 -19.40 -0.82 13.26
C TYR A 280 -17.98 -0.72 13.84
N PRO A 281 -17.29 -1.83 14.08
CA PRO A 281 -15.95 -1.84 14.67
C PRO A 281 -14.86 -1.42 13.66
N ILE A 282 -14.99 -0.24 13.09
CA ILE A 282 -14.07 0.35 12.11
C ILE A 282 -12.97 1.09 12.87
N ILE A 283 -11.73 0.61 12.77
CA ILE A 283 -10.58 1.21 13.46
C ILE A 283 -9.75 2.12 12.53
N SER A 284 -9.90 1.98 11.21
CA SER A 284 -9.12 2.73 10.23
C SER A 284 -9.95 3.06 9.00
N ILE A 285 -9.84 4.28 8.51
CA ILE A 285 -10.45 4.77 7.27
C ILE A 285 -9.35 5.43 6.43
N GLU A 286 -9.15 4.92 5.22
CA GLU A 286 -8.23 5.45 4.21
C GLU A 286 -9.01 6.29 3.21
N ASP A 287 -8.47 7.45 2.85
CA ASP A 287 -8.99 8.40 1.87
C ASP A 287 -10.51 8.59 1.93
N GLY A 288 -10.98 8.89 3.15
CA GLY A 288 -12.39 9.20 3.41
C GLY A 288 -12.88 10.48 2.76
N MET A 289 -11.96 11.35 2.33
CA MET A 289 -12.18 12.62 1.65
C MET A 289 -11.29 12.71 0.41
N ASP A 290 -11.63 13.61 -0.53
CA ASP A 290 -10.82 13.91 -1.71
C ASP A 290 -9.44 14.50 -1.35
N GLU A 291 -8.42 14.20 -2.13
CA GLU A 291 -7.02 14.60 -1.93
C GLU A 291 -6.79 16.13 -1.92
N ASN A 292 -7.74 16.91 -2.42
CA ASN A 292 -7.71 18.36 -2.43
C ASN A 292 -8.71 19.01 -1.46
N ASP A 293 -9.60 18.22 -0.85
CA ASP A 293 -10.59 18.70 0.14
C ASP A 293 -9.97 18.78 1.55
N TRP A 294 -8.98 19.67 1.72
CA TRP A 294 -8.25 19.83 2.98
C TRP A 294 -9.15 20.29 4.15
N ASP A 295 -10.18 21.07 3.88
CA ASP A 295 -11.15 21.52 4.89
C ASP A 295 -12.05 20.37 5.34
N GLY A 296 -12.50 19.54 4.41
CA GLY A 296 -13.24 18.31 4.71
C GLY A 296 -12.40 17.32 5.52
N TRP A 297 -11.12 17.11 5.16
CA TRP A 297 -10.18 16.31 5.94
C TRP A 297 -9.99 16.85 7.36
N LYS A 298 -9.86 18.19 7.51
CA LYS A 298 -9.75 18.81 8.83
C LYS A 298 -10.99 18.54 9.68
N TYR A 299 -12.18 18.74 9.11
CA TYR A 299 -13.45 18.48 9.79
C TYR A 299 -13.58 17.00 10.19
N LEU A 300 -13.25 16.06 9.31
CA LEU A 300 -13.25 14.62 9.61
C LEU A 300 -12.28 14.28 10.75
N THR A 301 -11.07 14.85 10.70
CA THR A 301 -10.04 14.60 11.73
C THR A 301 -10.49 15.09 13.11
N GLU A 302 -11.04 16.30 13.19
CA GLU A 302 -11.59 16.84 14.44
C GLU A 302 -12.74 16.03 15.00
N LYS A 303 -13.51 15.37 14.11
CA LYS A 303 -14.71 14.64 14.49
C LYS A 303 -14.42 13.23 15.03
N ILE A 304 -13.52 12.48 14.40
CA ILE A 304 -13.27 11.08 14.75
C ILE A 304 -11.80 10.68 14.88
N GLY A 305 -10.87 11.60 14.65
CA GLY A 305 -9.43 11.26 14.63
C GLY A 305 -8.87 10.82 16.00
N ASP A 306 -9.60 11.01 17.09
CA ASP A 306 -9.27 10.50 18.43
C ASP A 306 -9.69 9.03 18.67
N LYS A 307 -10.44 8.44 17.75
CA LYS A 307 -11.02 7.09 17.86
C LYS A 307 -10.77 6.21 16.63
N VAL A 308 -10.48 6.83 15.51
CA VAL A 308 -10.29 6.16 14.22
C VAL A 308 -8.99 6.61 13.59
N GLN A 309 -8.19 5.66 13.13
CA GLN A 309 -7.04 5.97 12.30
C GLN A 309 -7.50 6.51 10.94
N LEU A 310 -7.07 7.71 10.59
CA LEU A 310 -7.36 8.36 9.33
C LEU A 310 -6.11 8.37 8.47
N VAL A 311 -6.11 7.53 7.44
CA VAL A 311 -4.96 7.28 6.58
C VAL A 311 -5.06 8.14 5.31
N GLY A 312 -4.05 8.94 5.05
CA GLY A 312 -3.92 9.63 3.77
C GLY A 312 -3.08 8.80 2.79
N ASP A 313 -3.70 8.33 1.71
CA ASP A 313 -3.05 7.75 0.53
C ASP A 313 -2.86 8.83 -0.54
N ASP A 314 -3.88 9.13 -1.32
CA ASP A 314 -3.83 10.18 -2.35
C ASP A 314 -3.62 11.58 -1.73
N LEU A 315 -4.08 11.77 -0.49
CA LEU A 315 -3.82 13.00 0.26
C LEU A 315 -2.33 13.30 0.40
N PHE A 316 -1.50 12.30 0.69
CA PHE A 316 -0.07 12.49 1.01
C PHE A 316 0.88 11.94 -0.06
N VAL A 317 0.48 10.96 -0.84
CA VAL A 317 1.26 10.29 -1.92
C VAL A 317 2.71 9.97 -1.53
N THR A 318 2.93 9.54 -0.29
CA THR A 318 4.27 9.26 0.27
C THR A 318 5.22 10.48 0.19
N ASN A 319 4.70 11.68 0.04
CA ASN A 319 5.45 12.93 -0.19
C ASN A 319 5.58 13.74 1.10
N VAL A 320 6.83 14.07 1.48
CA VAL A 320 7.14 14.80 2.72
C VAL A 320 6.57 16.24 2.77
N GLU A 321 6.41 16.90 1.62
CA GLU A 321 5.84 18.25 1.57
C GLU A 321 4.34 18.22 1.87
N ARG A 322 3.60 17.29 1.24
CA ARG A 322 2.18 17.09 1.50
C ARG A 322 1.92 16.59 2.92
N LEU A 323 2.74 15.63 3.40
CA LEU A 323 2.68 15.16 4.78
C LEU A 323 2.95 16.29 5.78
N SER A 324 3.97 17.12 5.54
CA SER A 324 4.27 18.30 6.37
C SER A 324 3.11 19.29 6.44
N ARG A 325 2.38 19.46 5.32
CA ARG A 325 1.16 20.28 5.31
C ARG A 325 0.07 19.69 6.20
N GLY A 326 -0.16 18.39 6.12
CA GLY A 326 -1.12 17.68 6.98
C GLY A 326 -0.77 17.81 8.45
N ILE A 327 0.48 17.53 8.82
CA ILE A 327 0.98 17.62 10.20
C ILE A 327 0.80 19.02 10.76
N LYS A 328 1.17 20.07 10.00
CA LYS A 328 1.06 21.48 10.46
C LYS A 328 -0.38 21.93 10.68
N ASN A 329 -1.34 21.29 10.07
CA ASN A 329 -2.75 21.66 10.14
C ASN A 329 -3.58 20.64 10.96
N ASP A 330 -2.94 19.67 11.61
CA ASP A 330 -3.59 18.59 12.36
C ASP A 330 -4.64 17.85 11.50
N ILE A 331 -4.23 17.40 10.31
CA ILE A 331 -5.08 16.74 9.32
C ILE A 331 -4.63 15.30 9.15
N ALA A 332 -5.55 14.32 9.26
CA ALA A 332 -5.30 12.89 9.34
C ALA A 332 -4.44 12.53 10.57
N ASN A 333 -4.07 11.27 10.74
CA ASN A 333 -3.19 10.79 11.82
C ASN A 333 -2.33 9.60 11.39
N SER A 334 -2.40 9.23 10.10
CA SER A 334 -1.64 8.14 9.49
C SER A 334 -1.35 8.44 8.02
N ILE A 335 -0.29 7.84 7.49
CA ILE A 335 0.07 7.91 6.07
C ILE A 335 0.16 6.50 5.47
N LEU A 336 -0.37 6.32 4.26
CA LEU A 336 -0.07 5.15 3.45
C LEU A 336 1.27 5.33 2.75
N ILE A 337 2.09 4.29 2.74
CA ILE A 337 3.44 4.31 2.16
C ILE A 337 3.48 3.41 0.93
N LYS A 338 3.52 4.01 -0.23
CA LYS A 338 3.69 3.36 -1.53
C LYS A 338 5.01 3.78 -2.15
N VAL A 339 5.99 2.90 -2.19
CA VAL A 339 7.35 3.23 -2.63
C VAL A 339 7.42 3.85 -4.03
N ASN A 340 6.50 3.46 -4.92
CA ASN A 340 6.48 3.98 -6.29
C ASN A 340 5.78 5.34 -6.45
N GLN A 341 5.01 5.81 -5.44
CA GLN A 341 4.43 7.16 -5.45
C GLN A 341 5.49 8.25 -5.32
N ILE A 342 6.63 7.93 -4.72
CA ILE A 342 7.75 8.86 -4.52
C ILE A 342 8.99 8.47 -5.34
N GLY A 343 9.29 7.19 -5.48
CA GLY A 343 10.23 6.65 -6.44
C GLY A 343 11.65 6.37 -5.96
N THR A 344 11.99 6.55 -4.69
CA THR A 344 13.24 6.09 -4.09
C THR A 344 13.03 5.53 -2.68
N LEU A 345 13.95 4.67 -2.25
CA LEU A 345 13.98 4.15 -0.88
C LEU A 345 14.29 5.27 0.13
N THR A 346 15.21 6.16 -0.20
CA THR A 346 15.61 7.29 0.67
C THR A 346 14.45 8.21 0.97
N GLU A 347 13.67 8.61 -0.04
CA GLU A 347 12.49 9.46 0.14
C GLU A 347 11.38 8.72 0.90
N THR A 348 11.20 7.41 0.65
CA THR A 348 10.26 6.56 1.38
C THR A 348 10.59 6.54 2.88
N ILE A 349 11.85 6.32 3.24
CA ILE A 349 12.32 6.35 4.63
C ILE A 349 12.10 7.72 5.26
N ALA A 350 12.35 8.80 4.52
CA ALA A 350 12.11 10.17 5.00
C ALA A 350 10.63 10.43 5.32
N ALA A 351 9.70 9.94 4.50
CA ALA A 351 8.27 10.06 4.75
C ALA A 351 7.84 9.30 6.02
N VAL A 352 8.28 8.05 6.19
CA VAL A 352 7.99 7.24 7.38
C VAL A 352 8.55 7.91 8.64
N ASN A 353 9.80 8.37 8.60
CA ASN A 353 10.43 9.04 9.74
C ASN A 353 9.71 10.35 10.10
N MET A 354 9.30 11.14 9.11
CA MET A 354 8.54 12.37 9.35
C MET A 354 7.20 12.06 10.03
N ALA A 355 6.47 11.05 9.55
CA ALA A 355 5.20 10.61 10.15
C ALA A 355 5.40 10.20 11.61
N HIS A 356 6.33 9.30 11.88
CA HIS A 356 6.59 8.77 13.22
C HIS A 356 7.04 9.86 14.20
N ASN A 357 7.90 10.79 13.76
CA ASN A 357 8.36 11.91 14.59
C ASN A 357 7.24 12.90 14.93
N ALA A 358 6.22 12.98 14.10
CA ALA A 358 5.03 13.80 14.34
C ALA A 358 3.92 13.09 15.13
N GLY A 359 4.13 11.82 15.51
CA GLY A 359 3.12 11.02 16.20
C GLY A 359 2.11 10.33 15.28
N TYR A 360 2.22 10.48 13.96
CA TYR A 360 1.43 9.73 12.99
C TYR A 360 1.87 8.27 12.93
N THR A 361 0.95 7.38 12.55
CA THR A 361 1.26 6.02 12.15
C THR A 361 1.59 5.96 10.66
N SER A 362 2.12 4.84 10.22
CA SER A 362 2.34 4.57 8.80
C SER A 362 1.88 3.15 8.45
N VAL A 363 1.37 2.98 7.24
CA VAL A 363 0.93 1.69 6.71
C VAL A 363 1.75 1.39 5.46
N MET A 364 2.58 0.36 5.46
CA MET A 364 3.28 -0.07 4.25
C MET A 364 2.27 -0.69 3.28
N SER A 365 2.29 -0.29 2.02
CA SER A 365 1.26 -0.68 1.06
C SER A 365 1.81 -1.22 -0.24
N HIS A 366 1.06 -2.18 -0.80
CA HIS A 366 1.17 -2.65 -2.17
C HIS A 366 0.54 -1.66 -3.17
N ARG A 367 0.50 -2.05 -4.45
CA ARG A 367 -0.33 -1.45 -5.48
C ARG A 367 -1.26 -2.50 -6.09
N SER A 368 -2.25 -2.05 -6.87
CA SER A 368 -3.17 -2.98 -7.56
C SER A 368 -2.46 -3.88 -8.58
N GLY A 369 -1.46 -3.38 -9.30
CA GLY A 369 -0.54 -4.17 -10.13
C GLY A 369 0.73 -4.52 -9.37
N GLU A 370 0.86 -5.78 -8.94
CA GLU A 370 2.00 -6.30 -8.21
C GLU A 370 2.77 -7.35 -9.00
N THR A 371 3.93 -7.72 -8.48
CA THR A 371 4.74 -8.85 -8.93
C THR A 371 5.00 -9.79 -7.77
N GLU A 372 5.84 -10.83 -7.96
CA GLU A 372 6.31 -11.69 -6.87
C GLU A 372 7.32 -10.99 -5.94
N ASP A 373 7.75 -9.78 -6.27
CA ASP A 373 8.65 -8.99 -5.42
C ASP A 373 8.02 -8.76 -4.05
N ASN A 374 8.77 -9.04 -2.98
CA ASN A 374 8.30 -8.99 -1.61
C ASN A 374 8.97 -7.87 -0.78
N THR A 375 9.64 -6.95 -1.43
CA THR A 375 10.42 -5.87 -0.78
C THR A 375 9.63 -5.11 0.27
N ILE A 376 8.35 -4.82 0.03
CA ILE A 376 7.52 -4.08 0.99
C ILE A 376 7.29 -4.83 2.30
N ALA A 377 7.37 -6.15 2.31
CA ALA A 377 7.33 -6.94 3.55
C ALA A 377 8.57 -6.69 4.41
N ASP A 378 9.75 -6.73 3.79
CA ASP A 378 11.00 -6.37 4.46
C ASP A 378 11.00 -4.92 4.95
N LEU A 379 10.50 -3.97 4.14
CA LEU A 379 10.42 -2.55 4.50
C LEU A 379 9.45 -2.30 5.64
N ALA A 380 8.33 -3.02 5.72
CA ALA A 380 7.38 -2.90 6.82
C ALA A 380 8.05 -3.23 8.16
N VAL A 381 8.86 -4.30 8.21
CA VAL A 381 9.61 -4.68 9.41
C VAL A 381 10.81 -3.75 9.65
N ALA A 382 11.55 -3.40 8.59
CA ALA A 382 12.70 -2.50 8.67
C ALA A 382 12.35 -1.15 9.29
N LEU A 383 11.23 -0.57 8.88
CA LEU A 383 10.81 0.77 9.29
C LEU A 383 9.83 0.74 10.47
N ASN A 384 9.56 -0.44 11.04
CA ASN A 384 8.63 -0.63 12.15
C ASN A 384 7.28 0.09 11.89
N THR A 385 6.72 -0.05 10.68
CA THR A 385 5.47 0.61 10.32
C THR A 385 4.30 0.11 11.17
N GLY A 386 4.41 -1.10 11.72
CA GLY A 386 3.39 -1.69 12.58
C GLY A 386 2.14 -2.17 11.84
N GLN A 387 1.98 -1.78 10.57
CA GLN A 387 0.83 -2.13 9.72
C GLN A 387 1.28 -2.36 8.27
N ILE A 388 0.60 -3.26 7.57
CA ILE A 388 0.81 -3.53 6.14
C ILE A 388 -0.53 -3.75 5.43
N LYS A 389 -0.73 -3.07 4.29
CA LYS A 389 -1.85 -3.24 3.37
C LYS A 389 -1.33 -3.90 2.10
N THR A 390 -1.56 -5.20 1.95
CA THR A 390 -1.00 -5.95 0.81
C THR A 390 -1.97 -6.98 0.22
N GLY A 391 -3.25 -6.64 0.21
CA GLY A 391 -4.31 -7.41 -0.41
C GLY A 391 -4.86 -8.51 0.49
N SER A 392 -5.57 -9.45 -0.13
CA SER A 392 -6.30 -10.52 0.54
C SER A 392 -5.44 -11.76 0.80
N ALA A 393 -6.05 -12.78 1.42
CA ALA A 393 -5.47 -14.12 1.61
C ALA A 393 -5.53 -14.98 0.33
N SER A 394 -5.41 -14.39 -0.83
CA SER A 394 -5.41 -15.06 -2.14
C SER A 394 -4.58 -14.30 -3.17
N ARG A 395 -4.22 -14.95 -4.27
CA ARG A 395 -3.29 -14.53 -5.34
C ARG A 395 -1.84 -14.52 -4.86
N SER A 396 -0.95 -15.13 -5.64
CA SER A 396 0.45 -15.35 -5.28
C SER A 396 1.25 -14.04 -5.15
N ASP A 397 0.88 -13.00 -5.90
CA ASP A 397 1.45 -11.67 -5.81
C ASP A 397 1.21 -11.00 -4.45
N ARG A 398 0.09 -11.30 -3.79
CA ARG A 398 -0.22 -10.86 -2.41
C ARG A 398 0.42 -11.78 -1.37
N MET A 399 0.23 -13.09 -1.56
CA MET A 399 0.77 -14.09 -0.64
C MET A 399 2.31 -14.07 -0.57
N ALA A 400 3.01 -13.62 -1.61
CA ALA A 400 4.47 -13.45 -1.59
C ALA A 400 4.93 -12.56 -0.44
N LYS A 401 4.20 -11.47 -0.15
CA LYS A 401 4.49 -10.53 0.94
C LYS A 401 4.20 -11.16 2.31
N TYR A 402 3.03 -11.81 2.45
CA TYR A 402 2.67 -12.52 3.69
C TYR A 402 3.63 -13.67 4.00
N ASN A 403 3.99 -14.45 2.98
CA ASN A 403 4.96 -15.54 3.13
C ASN A 403 6.36 -15.01 3.54
N GLN A 404 6.75 -13.84 3.04
CA GLN A 404 8.00 -13.20 3.45
C GLN A 404 7.95 -12.78 4.93
N LEU A 405 6.85 -12.21 5.39
CA LEU A 405 6.67 -11.84 6.80
C LEU A 405 6.70 -13.07 7.73
N LEU A 406 6.15 -14.23 7.29
CA LEU A 406 6.26 -15.48 8.04
C LEU A 406 7.74 -15.94 8.16
N ARG A 407 8.54 -15.82 7.10
CA ARG A 407 9.98 -16.14 7.14
C ARG A 407 10.74 -15.19 8.08
N ILE A 408 10.40 -13.90 8.04
CA ILE A 408 11.01 -12.89 8.93
C ILE A 408 10.63 -13.19 10.39
N GLU A 409 9.38 -13.56 10.66
CA GLU A 409 8.96 -13.95 12.02
C GLU A 409 9.73 -15.17 12.53
N GLU A 410 9.91 -16.19 11.69
CA GLU A 410 10.71 -17.39 12.02
C GLU A 410 12.16 -17.03 12.29
N GLU A 411 12.77 -16.18 11.49
CA GLU A 411 14.15 -15.73 11.64
C GLU A 411 14.36 -14.90 12.92
N LEU A 412 13.42 -14.02 13.24
CA LEU A 412 13.45 -13.22 14.47
C LEU A 412 13.20 -14.10 15.74
N GLY A 413 12.42 -15.16 15.61
CA GLY A 413 12.13 -16.07 16.71
C GLY A 413 11.51 -15.34 17.93
N SER A 414 12.13 -15.50 19.08
CA SER A 414 11.59 -14.96 20.35
C SER A 414 11.65 -13.43 20.49
N VAL A 415 12.37 -12.74 19.59
CA VAL A 415 12.45 -11.26 19.59
C VAL A 415 11.46 -10.62 18.61
N ALA A 416 10.74 -11.42 17.81
CA ALA A 416 9.66 -10.93 16.98
C ALA A 416 8.57 -10.27 17.86
N TYR A 417 8.18 -9.07 17.48
CA TYR A 417 7.14 -8.31 18.17
C TYR A 417 5.94 -8.08 17.24
N TYR A 418 4.77 -8.54 17.65
CA TYR A 418 3.51 -8.25 16.96
C TYR A 418 2.74 -7.21 17.80
N PRO A 419 2.50 -5.99 17.28
CA PRO A 419 2.08 -4.85 18.09
C PRO A 419 0.62 -4.89 18.53
N GLN A 420 -0.23 -5.72 17.91
CA GLN A 420 -1.66 -5.78 18.21
C GLN A 420 -2.32 -4.38 18.11
N ASN A 421 -3.16 -4.02 19.08
CA ASN A 421 -3.78 -2.68 19.14
C ASN A 421 -2.76 -1.54 19.32
N ASN A 422 -1.52 -1.83 19.76
CA ASN A 422 -0.48 -0.80 19.86
C ASN A 422 0.06 -0.33 18.49
N ALA A 423 -0.37 -0.97 17.40
CA ALA A 423 -0.10 -0.47 16.04
C ALA A 423 -0.80 0.87 15.76
N PHE A 424 -1.85 1.18 16.51
CA PHE A 424 -2.64 2.41 16.37
C PHE A 424 -2.28 3.41 17.48
N LYS A 425 -2.33 4.69 17.15
CA LYS A 425 -2.08 5.80 18.10
C LYS A 425 -3.34 6.66 18.28
N ILE A 426 -4.48 5.99 18.56
CA ILE A 426 -5.83 6.56 18.75
C ILE A 426 -6.39 6.17 20.11
#